data_c431f64c81429061ed6a834119322bb7
#
_entry.id   c431f64c81429061ed6a834119322bb7
#
_cell.length_a   1.000
_cell.length_b   1.000
_cell.length_c   1.000
_cell.angle_alpha   90.00
_cell.angle_beta   90.00
_cell.angle_gamma   90.00
#
_symmetry.space_group_name_H-M   'P 1'
#
loop_
_entity.id
_entity.type
_entity.pdbx_description
1 polymer ?
#
loop_
_entity_poly.entity_id
_entity_poly.type
_entity_poly.pdbx_seq_one_letter_code
_entity_poly.pdbx_strand_id
1 'polypeptide(L)'
;MRRIACWLLSVLALPVWADLSFGGSPSAGMGGAGLAVIRRPTAQSFQNPAVIAYVQGFRFGAGNIDTTSRGASFSRLLDDLEVRQGSAADIATAAGLLRKYAREDTRLLITGDLGIIASGVGISVGGIVDARLIPNAPLQNWARTNGNIANIPNDARADVIAVGVVSLPDITTGVRLPSPQGDLAVGVRLRNLKLYYTHYFAEKAELQAGQNARRADELDRRNRDYLEFSATGIDLGFLWRPTGDKTYTLALVVENFVEPNIRFQATNRNGQIFNFKPLKRAYHAGVAIELETGSLIAVDFIDIGNNVGKGEIRLGYEQRLGRIALRTGYASKTGWTAGLGIGGFNLAYSDTLPVVVSRTLNF
;
A
#
# COMPACT_ATOMS: atom_id res chain seq x y z
N MET A 1 -22.03 -4.46 -8.64
CA MET A 1 -20.66 -4.85 -8.31
C MET A 1 -19.60 -4.42 -9.33
N ARG A 2 -19.75 -4.64 -10.65
CA ARG A 2 -18.81 -4.12 -11.67
C ARG A 2 -18.63 -2.58 -11.64
N ARG A 3 -19.66 -1.82 -11.34
CA ARG A 3 -19.64 -0.34 -11.28
C ARG A 3 -18.83 0.20 -10.10
N ILE A 4 -18.82 -0.48 -8.96
CA ILE A 4 -18.07 -0.07 -7.75
C ILE A 4 -16.56 -0.26 -7.95
N ALA A 5 -16.14 -1.31 -8.64
CA ALA A 5 -14.73 -1.56 -8.93
C ALA A 5 -14.13 -0.51 -9.89
N CYS A 6 -14.88 -0.08 -10.91
CA CYS A 6 -14.43 1.01 -11.80
C CYS A 6 -14.36 2.37 -11.08
N TRP A 7 -15.24 2.62 -10.12
CA TRP A 7 -15.22 3.83 -9.31
C TRP A 7 -14.00 3.94 -8.40
N LEU A 8 -13.62 2.83 -7.76
CA LEU A 8 -12.41 2.76 -6.94
C LEU A 8 -11.13 3.00 -7.77
N LEU A 9 -11.15 2.66 -9.06
CA LEU A 9 -10.03 2.84 -9.97
C LEU A 9 -9.94 4.25 -10.58
N SER A 10 -11.00 5.05 -10.52
CA SER A 10 -11.06 6.35 -11.23
C SER A 10 -10.75 7.58 -10.39
N VAL A 11 -10.43 7.43 -9.10
CA VAL A 11 -10.24 8.56 -8.16
C VAL A 11 -8.91 8.47 -7.43
N LEU A 12 -7.77 8.23 -8.09
CA LEU A 12 -6.61 7.94 -7.26
C LEU A 12 -5.25 8.16 -7.95
N ALA A 13 -4.47 9.19 -7.68
CA ALA A 13 -3.06 9.18 -7.99
C ALA A 13 -2.18 10.27 -7.45
N LEU A 14 -1.10 9.91 -6.89
CA LEU A 14 0.08 10.72 -6.72
C LEU A 14 1.33 9.91 -6.95
N PRO A 15 2.51 10.52 -7.19
CA PRO A 15 3.70 9.72 -7.22
C PRO A 15 3.75 8.91 -5.93
N VAL A 16 3.32 7.67 -6.03
CA VAL A 16 3.57 6.66 -5.03
C VAL A 16 5.02 6.35 -5.22
N TRP A 17 5.82 6.95 -4.42
CA TRP A 17 7.07 6.35 -4.04
C TRP A 17 6.65 5.19 -3.13
N ALA A 18 5.99 4.22 -3.73
CA ALA A 18 5.52 3.08 -3.02
C ALA A 18 6.70 2.15 -2.84
N ASP A 19 7.14 2.05 -1.64
CA ASP A 19 7.64 0.80 -1.13
C ASP A 19 6.49 -0.21 -1.32
N LEU A 20 6.55 -0.97 -2.41
CA LEU A 20 5.57 -2.02 -2.72
C LEU A 20 5.79 -3.27 -1.84
N SER A 21 6.52 -3.14 -0.74
CA SER A 21 6.67 -4.20 0.22
C SER A 21 5.35 -4.45 0.93
N PHE A 22 4.62 -5.43 0.44
CA PHE A 22 3.41 -5.95 1.06
C PHE A 22 3.79 -6.71 2.34
N GLY A 23 3.72 -6.03 3.46
CA GLY A 23 3.85 -6.68 4.77
C GLY A 23 2.46 -6.91 5.34
N GLY A 24 2.10 -8.15 5.59
CA GLY A 24 0.83 -8.49 6.21
C GLY A 24 0.60 -7.84 7.57
N SER A 25 -0.63 -7.90 8.09
CA SER A 25 -0.97 -7.32 9.39
C SER A 25 -0.06 -7.73 10.55
N PRO A 26 0.60 -8.93 10.55
CA PRO A 26 1.65 -9.20 11.53
C PRO A 26 2.79 -8.21 11.50
N SER A 27 3.26 -7.85 10.30
CA SER A 27 4.33 -6.84 10.14
C SER A 27 3.81 -5.43 10.44
N ALA A 28 2.59 -5.11 10.00
CA ALA A 28 1.95 -3.83 10.31
C ALA A 28 1.90 -3.58 11.82
N GLY A 29 1.55 -4.58 12.63
CA GLY A 29 1.59 -4.51 14.09
C GLY A 29 2.99 -4.37 14.69
N MET A 30 4.03 -4.61 13.89
CA MET A 30 5.46 -4.50 14.22
C MET A 30 6.11 -3.29 13.53
N GLY A 31 5.38 -2.23 13.24
CA GLY A 31 5.91 -1.07 12.52
C GLY A 31 6.24 -1.34 11.06
N GLY A 32 5.76 -2.42 10.48
CA GLY A 32 6.14 -2.90 9.15
C GLY A 32 7.44 -3.71 9.12
N ALA A 33 8.12 -3.92 10.24
CA ALA A 33 9.34 -4.72 10.31
C ALA A 33 9.06 -6.22 10.08
N GLY A 34 9.92 -6.89 9.30
CA GLY A 34 9.73 -8.31 9.01
C GLY A 34 10.61 -8.89 7.92
N LEU A 35 11.54 -8.15 7.31
CA LEU A 35 12.39 -8.65 6.22
C LEU A 35 13.15 -9.92 6.56
N ALA A 36 13.62 -10.03 7.81
CA ALA A 36 14.40 -11.16 8.32
C ALA A 36 13.55 -12.18 9.11
N VAL A 37 12.23 -11.98 9.23
CA VAL A 37 11.35 -12.83 10.03
C VAL A 37 10.92 -14.06 9.23
N ILE A 38 11.26 -15.25 9.71
CA ILE A 38 10.92 -16.52 9.05
C ILE A 38 9.80 -17.30 9.72
N ARG A 39 9.33 -16.87 10.89
CA ARG A 39 8.28 -17.57 11.67
C ARG A 39 6.93 -17.65 10.96
N ARG A 40 6.66 -16.75 10.00
CA ARG A 40 5.42 -16.66 9.22
C ARG A 40 5.73 -16.51 7.74
N PRO A 41 6.24 -17.57 7.13
CA PRO A 41 6.81 -17.46 5.80
C PRO A 41 5.80 -17.02 4.73
N THR A 42 4.50 -17.30 4.88
CA THR A 42 3.47 -16.84 3.94
C THR A 42 3.36 -15.31 3.88
N ALA A 43 3.21 -14.65 5.03
CA ALA A 43 3.08 -13.20 5.07
C ALA A 43 4.41 -12.49 4.76
N GLN A 44 5.53 -13.08 5.20
CA GLN A 44 6.85 -12.45 5.07
C GLN A 44 7.48 -12.65 3.69
N SER A 45 7.07 -13.67 2.92
CA SER A 45 7.55 -13.85 1.56
C SER A 45 7.18 -12.70 0.62
N PHE A 46 6.15 -11.93 0.95
CA PHE A 46 5.81 -10.71 0.23
C PHE A 46 6.81 -9.56 0.48
N GLN A 47 7.47 -9.55 1.65
CA GLN A 47 8.51 -8.57 1.96
C GLN A 47 9.89 -9.02 1.48
N ASN A 48 10.21 -10.32 1.67
CA ASN A 48 11.49 -10.90 1.28
C ASN A 48 11.27 -12.24 0.54
N PRO A 49 11.55 -12.31 -0.77
CA PRO A 49 11.38 -13.53 -1.54
C PRO A 49 12.13 -14.75 -0.97
N ALA A 50 13.26 -14.56 -0.30
CA ALA A 50 14.03 -15.67 0.26
C ALA A 50 13.32 -16.41 1.40
N VAL A 51 12.37 -15.77 2.07
CA VAL A 51 11.60 -16.40 3.16
C VAL A 51 10.82 -17.62 2.66
N ILE A 52 10.43 -17.64 1.38
CA ILE A 52 9.68 -18.76 0.79
C ILE A 52 10.44 -20.09 0.86
N ALA A 53 11.78 -20.05 0.89
CA ALA A 53 12.63 -21.23 1.02
C ALA A 53 12.48 -21.98 2.37
N TYR A 54 11.87 -21.33 3.36
CA TYR A 54 11.56 -21.92 4.66
C TYR A 54 10.13 -22.47 4.76
N VAL A 55 9.31 -22.30 3.72
CA VAL A 55 7.95 -22.85 3.69
C VAL A 55 8.01 -24.34 3.43
N GLN A 56 7.44 -25.12 4.36
CA GLN A 56 7.25 -26.54 4.20
C GLN A 56 5.77 -26.83 3.93
N GLY A 57 5.52 -27.74 2.99
CA GLY A 57 4.15 -28.12 2.60
C GLY A 57 3.41 -27.00 1.87
N PHE A 58 2.09 -27.08 1.90
CA PHE A 58 1.19 -26.14 1.25
C PHE A 58 0.72 -25.06 2.25
N ARG A 59 0.70 -23.81 1.81
CA ARG A 59 0.24 -22.68 2.61
C ARG A 59 -0.64 -21.77 1.75
N PHE A 60 -1.78 -21.41 2.27
CA PHE A 60 -2.64 -20.39 1.70
C PHE A 60 -2.60 -19.15 2.57
N GLY A 61 -2.15 -18.04 2.01
CA GLY A 61 -2.18 -16.72 2.64
C GLY A 61 -3.37 -15.95 2.10
N ALA A 62 -4.46 -15.90 2.84
CA ALA A 62 -5.53 -14.95 2.55
C ALA A 62 -5.05 -13.54 2.88
N GLY A 63 -5.24 -12.66 1.90
CA GLY A 63 -4.60 -11.37 1.83
C GLY A 63 -4.87 -10.42 2.96
N ASN A 64 -3.95 -9.52 3.05
CA ASN A 64 -4.09 -8.32 3.83
C ASN A 64 -4.87 -7.30 3.01
N ILE A 65 -5.81 -6.64 3.62
CA ILE A 65 -6.40 -5.43 3.06
C ILE A 65 -6.09 -4.33 4.06
N ASP A 66 -5.14 -3.49 3.68
CA ASP A 66 -4.76 -2.32 4.46
C ASP A 66 -5.47 -1.11 3.89
N THR A 67 -6.23 -0.41 4.71
CA THR A 67 -6.85 0.85 4.32
C THR A 67 -6.33 1.96 5.21
N THR A 68 -5.65 2.93 4.61
CA THR A 68 -5.23 4.15 5.30
C THR A 68 -6.01 5.32 4.77
N SER A 69 -6.61 6.11 5.64
CA SER A 69 -7.18 7.40 5.27
C SER A 69 -6.55 8.51 6.11
N ARG A 70 -6.14 9.59 5.44
CA ARG A 70 -5.75 10.84 6.09
C ARG A 70 -6.73 11.92 5.65
N GLY A 71 -7.11 12.79 6.56
CA GLY A 71 -8.17 13.76 6.30
C GLY A 71 -9.56 13.20 6.60
N ALA A 72 -10.59 13.73 5.95
CA ALA A 72 -11.96 13.28 6.16
C ALA A 72 -12.11 11.79 5.83
N SER A 73 -12.74 11.02 6.71
CA SER A 73 -12.89 9.57 6.61
C SER A 73 -13.38 9.11 5.24
N PHE A 74 -12.54 8.42 4.49
CA PHE A 74 -12.84 7.98 3.12
C PHE A 74 -13.89 6.84 3.08
N SER A 75 -14.05 6.08 4.16
CA SER A 75 -15.15 5.12 4.27
C SER A 75 -16.52 5.79 4.18
N ARG A 76 -16.61 7.02 4.67
CA ARG A 76 -17.82 7.85 4.52
C ARG A 76 -17.90 8.55 3.17
N LEU A 77 -16.81 8.68 2.42
CA LEU A 77 -16.86 9.27 1.07
C LEU A 77 -17.69 8.40 0.14
N LEU A 78 -17.59 7.07 0.23
CA LEU A 78 -18.41 6.17 -0.59
C LEU A 78 -19.90 6.30 -0.25
N ASP A 79 -20.24 6.40 1.03
CA ASP A 79 -21.61 6.64 1.49
C ASP A 79 -22.07 8.04 1.09
N ASP A 80 -21.19 9.02 1.20
CA ASP A 80 -21.40 10.42 0.87
C ASP A 80 -21.55 10.65 -0.66
N LEU A 81 -20.94 9.81 -1.51
CA LEU A 81 -21.03 9.89 -2.98
C LEU A 81 -22.32 9.27 -3.54
N GLU A 82 -23.08 8.55 -2.75
CA GLU A 82 -24.45 8.09 -3.11
C GLU A 82 -25.51 9.21 -3.08
N VAL A 83 -25.09 10.47 -2.99
CA VAL A 83 -26.01 11.63 -2.99
C VAL A 83 -26.82 11.66 -4.28
N ARG A 84 -28.13 11.56 -4.12
CA ARG A 84 -29.11 11.51 -5.20
C ARG A 84 -29.20 12.85 -5.94
N GLN A 85 -29.42 12.79 -7.24
CA GLN A 85 -29.48 13.96 -8.13
C GLN A 85 -30.76 14.80 -7.95
N GLY A 86 -30.62 16.13 -7.90
CA GLY A 86 -31.58 17.04 -8.47
C GLY A 86 -32.36 17.94 -7.53
N SER A 87 -32.22 17.90 -6.21
CA SER A 87 -32.93 18.79 -5.29
C SER A 87 -32.02 19.88 -4.68
N ALA A 88 -32.64 20.97 -4.18
CA ALA A 88 -31.90 22.00 -3.43
C ALA A 88 -31.19 21.42 -2.16
N ALA A 89 -31.76 20.37 -1.57
CA ALA A 89 -31.16 19.63 -0.47
C ALA A 89 -29.88 18.88 -0.92
N ASP A 90 -29.85 18.36 -2.14
CA ASP A 90 -28.67 17.67 -2.69
C ASP A 90 -27.52 18.65 -2.96
N ILE A 91 -27.84 19.89 -3.38
CA ILE A 91 -26.85 20.96 -3.56
C ILE A 91 -26.22 21.35 -2.22
N ALA A 92 -27.01 21.47 -1.16
CA ALA A 92 -26.51 21.76 0.18
C ALA A 92 -25.64 20.64 0.73
N THR A 93 -26.04 19.40 0.47
CA THR A 93 -25.28 18.19 0.84
C THR A 93 -23.96 18.12 0.08
N ALA A 94 -23.97 18.33 -1.24
CA ALA A 94 -22.76 18.36 -2.07
C ALA A 94 -21.79 19.46 -1.63
N ALA A 95 -22.31 20.65 -1.29
CA ALA A 95 -21.51 21.74 -0.73
C ALA A 95 -20.91 21.37 0.63
N GLY A 96 -21.66 20.68 1.47
CA GLY A 96 -21.20 20.15 2.75
C GLY A 96 -20.06 19.14 2.58
N LEU A 97 -20.20 18.23 1.63
CA LEU A 97 -19.16 17.24 1.28
C LEU A 97 -17.92 17.91 0.72
N LEU A 98 -18.06 18.82 -0.26
CA LEU A 98 -16.93 19.55 -0.81
C LEU A 98 -16.16 20.30 0.29
N ARG A 99 -16.89 21.00 1.19
CA ARG A 99 -16.26 21.67 2.34
C ARG A 99 -15.53 20.72 3.27
N LYS A 100 -16.11 19.55 3.53
CA LYS A 100 -15.50 18.52 4.38
C LYS A 100 -14.18 18.01 3.79
N TYR A 101 -14.16 17.68 2.50
CA TYR A 101 -12.99 17.11 1.83
C TYR A 101 -11.97 18.14 1.33
N ALA A 102 -12.36 19.40 1.21
CA ALA A 102 -11.46 20.47 0.78
C ALA A 102 -10.78 21.24 1.92
N ARG A 103 -11.04 20.90 3.19
CA ARG A 103 -10.39 21.56 4.35
C ARG A 103 -8.92 21.22 4.49
N GLU A 104 -8.53 20.04 4.06
CA GLU A 104 -7.19 19.48 4.17
C GLU A 104 -6.94 18.48 3.05
N ASP A 105 -5.68 18.08 2.89
CA ASP A 105 -5.33 17.01 1.95
C ASP A 105 -5.99 15.70 2.40
N THR A 106 -6.77 15.11 1.51
CA THR A 106 -7.40 13.81 1.74
C THR A 106 -6.65 12.74 0.98
N ARG A 107 -6.31 11.66 1.65
CA ARG A 107 -5.62 10.50 1.07
C ARG A 107 -6.34 9.21 1.44
N LEU A 108 -6.47 8.31 0.48
CA LEU A 108 -6.80 6.90 0.69
C LEU A 108 -5.67 6.05 0.15
N LEU A 109 -5.18 5.14 0.94
CA LEU A 109 -4.27 4.09 0.51
C LEU A 109 -4.93 2.74 0.82
N ILE A 110 -5.10 1.92 -0.20
CA ILE A 110 -5.55 0.54 -0.07
C ILE A 110 -4.44 -0.35 -0.59
N THR A 111 -4.02 -1.31 0.19
CA THR A 111 -3.12 -2.37 -0.24
C THR A 111 -3.77 -3.71 0.02
N GLY A 112 -3.49 -4.68 -0.82
CA GLY A 112 -3.99 -6.04 -0.63
C GLY A 112 -3.12 -7.06 -1.33
N ASP A 113 -3.00 -8.24 -0.73
CA ASP A 113 -2.30 -9.37 -1.32
C ASP A 113 -3.00 -10.69 -1.01
N LEU A 114 -2.84 -11.66 -1.88
CA LEU A 114 -3.35 -13.02 -1.74
C LEU A 114 -2.37 -13.98 -2.40
N GLY A 115 -2.00 -15.07 -1.73
CA GLY A 115 -1.03 -16.00 -2.31
C GLY A 115 -1.17 -17.43 -1.82
N ILE A 116 -0.62 -18.31 -2.65
CA ILE A 116 -0.48 -19.74 -2.38
C ILE A 116 1.00 -20.09 -2.46
N ILE A 117 1.51 -20.81 -1.49
CA ILE A 117 2.90 -21.25 -1.44
C ILE A 117 2.95 -22.74 -1.23
N ALA A 118 3.78 -23.42 -2.01
CA ALA A 118 4.05 -24.83 -1.87
C ALA A 118 5.55 -25.13 -2.00
N SER A 119 6.17 -25.60 -0.94
CA SER A 119 7.56 -26.13 -0.96
C SER A 119 8.57 -25.24 -1.70
N GLY A 120 8.65 -23.96 -1.34
CA GLY A 120 9.62 -23.03 -1.91
C GLY A 120 9.21 -22.35 -3.22
N VAL A 121 7.98 -22.60 -3.69
CA VAL A 121 7.40 -21.89 -4.85
C VAL A 121 6.09 -21.23 -4.42
N GLY A 122 5.86 -20.00 -4.83
CA GLY A 122 4.64 -19.25 -4.53
C GLY A 122 4.08 -18.54 -5.74
N ILE A 123 2.77 -18.44 -5.78
CA ILE A 123 2.03 -17.62 -6.73
C ILE A 123 1.17 -16.67 -5.90
N SER A 124 1.23 -15.40 -6.19
CA SER A 124 0.45 -14.39 -5.49
C SER A 124 -0.10 -13.33 -6.43
N VAL A 125 -1.11 -12.66 -5.96
CA VAL A 125 -1.66 -11.46 -6.56
C VAL A 125 -1.66 -10.37 -5.51
N GLY A 126 -1.31 -9.15 -5.89
CA GLY A 126 -1.29 -8.03 -4.97
C GLY A 126 -1.63 -6.74 -5.66
N GLY A 127 -1.99 -5.74 -4.89
CA GLY A 127 -2.31 -4.44 -5.43
C GLY A 127 -2.18 -3.32 -4.42
N ILE A 128 -1.88 -2.14 -4.93
CA ILE A 128 -1.88 -0.89 -4.21
C ILE A 128 -2.76 0.09 -4.97
N VAL A 129 -3.59 0.79 -4.23
CA VAL A 129 -4.38 1.90 -4.74
C VAL A 129 -4.13 3.09 -3.81
N ASP A 130 -3.56 4.16 -4.32
CA ASP A 130 -3.30 5.40 -3.56
C ASP A 130 -4.09 6.57 -4.15
N ALA A 131 -4.93 7.16 -3.34
CA ALA A 131 -5.87 8.22 -3.61
C ALA A 131 -5.52 9.52 -2.94
N ARG A 132 -5.52 10.63 -3.65
CA ARG A 132 -5.37 11.94 -3.02
C ARG A 132 -6.22 13.00 -3.68
N LEU A 133 -6.82 13.83 -2.86
CA LEU A 133 -7.41 15.08 -3.20
C LEU A 133 -6.60 16.18 -2.49
N ILE A 134 -5.94 17.03 -3.25
CA ILE A 134 -5.09 18.11 -2.72
C ILE A 134 -5.73 19.45 -3.10
N PRO A 135 -6.50 20.05 -2.22
CA PRO A 135 -7.07 21.37 -2.44
C PRO A 135 -5.98 22.44 -2.33
N ASN A 136 -6.01 23.44 -3.24
CA ASN A 136 -5.14 24.60 -3.10
C ASN A 136 -5.61 25.54 -1.98
N ALA A 137 -4.75 26.51 -1.60
CA ALA A 137 -5.04 27.42 -0.49
C ALA A 137 -6.37 28.19 -0.64
N PRO A 138 -6.75 28.74 -1.81
CA PRO A 138 -8.05 29.38 -1.99
C PRO A 138 -9.23 28.44 -1.71
N LEU A 139 -9.18 27.20 -2.17
CA LEU A 139 -10.23 26.22 -1.92
C LEU A 139 -10.29 25.77 -0.44
N GLN A 140 -9.12 25.58 0.19
CA GLN A 140 -9.05 25.27 1.62
C GLN A 140 -9.66 26.38 2.48
N ASN A 141 -9.31 27.65 2.18
CA ASN A 141 -9.84 28.79 2.90
C ASN A 141 -11.35 28.91 2.74
N TRP A 142 -11.86 28.74 1.52
CA TRP A 142 -13.30 28.70 1.27
C TRP A 142 -13.99 27.57 2.08
N ALA A 143 -13.41 26.40 2.13
CA ALA A 143 -13.96 25.26 2.85
C ALA A 143 -13.95 25.48 4.38
N ARG A 144 -12.91 26.12 4.92
CA ARG A 144 -12.79 26.43 6.36
C ARG A 144 -13.76 27.53 6.81
N THR A 145 -14.04 28.49 5.96
CA THR A 145 -14.97 29.62 6.25
C THR A 145 -16.44 29.25 6.02
N ASN A 146 -16.75 27.98 5.76
CA ASN A 146 -18.10 27.52 5.41
C ASN A 146 -18.71 28.29 4.23
N GLY A 147 -17.90 28.61 3.23
CA GLY A 147 -18.30 29.36 2.05
C GLY A 147 -19.51 28.74 1.31
N ASN A 148 -20.33 29.60 0.71
CA ASN A 148 -21.39 29.14 -0.17
C ASN A 148 -20.76 28.60 -1.47
N ILE A 149 -21.33 27.54 -2.06
CA ILE A 149 -20.83 26.93 -3.29
C ILE A 149 -20.78 27.91 -4.47
N ALA A 150 -21.73 28.88 -4.50
CA ALA A 150 -21.75 29.95 -5.49
C ALA A 150 -20.54 30.88 -5.39
N ASN A 151 -19.95 30.99 -4.21
CA ASN A 151 -18.85 31.90 -3.89
C ASN A 151 -17.48 31.19 -3.87
N ILE A 152 -17.37 30.02 -4.50
CA ILE A 152 -16.07 29.38 -4.69
C ILE A 152 -15.15 30.35 -5.45
N PRO A 153 -13.93 30.63 -4.95
CA PRO A 153 -12.96 31.51 -5.63
C PRO A 153 -12.68 31.04 -7.06
N ASN A 154 -12.43 31.98 -7.97
CA ASN A 154 -12.15 31.65 -9.37
C ASN A 154 -10.89 30.83 -9.57
N ASP A 155 -9.92 30.99 -8.67
CA ASP A 155 -8.66 30.29 -8.62
C ASP A 155 -8.68 29.05 -7.70
N ALA A 156 -9.85 28.72 -7.14
CA ALA A 156 -10.03 27.51 -6.35
C ALA A 156 -9.86 26.28 -7.23
N ARG A 157 -9.03 25.34 -6.76
CA ARG A 157 -8.64 24.15 -7.49
C ARG A 157 -8.33 23.01 -6.54
N ALA A 158 -8.64 21.79 -6.94
CA ALA A 158 -8.18 20.59 -6.29
C ALA A 158 -7.41 19.71 -7.29
N ASP A 159 -6.24 19.22 -6.91
CA ASP A 159 -5.55 18.16 -7.61
C ASP A 159 -6.20 16.83 -7.21
N VAL A 160 -6.73 16.14 -8.18
CA VAL A 160 -7.22 14.77 -8.04
C VAL A 160 -6.24 13.87 -8.77
N ILE A 161 -5.64 13.01 -8.02
CA ILE A 161 -4.58 12.16 -8.54
C ILE A 161 -4.83 10.71 -8.09
N ALA A 162 -4.77 9.67 -8.98
CA ALA A 162 -4.93 8.23 -8.70
C ALA A 162 -3.87 7.33 -9.32
N VAL A 163 -3.19 6.49 -8.51
CA VAL A 163 -2.35 5.36 -8.97
C VAL A 163 -2.90 4.05 -8.44
N GLY A 164 -3.15 3.12 -9.33
CA GLY A 164 -3.30 1.72 -9.00
C GLY A 164 -2.11 0.94 -9.55
N VAL A 165 -1.48 0.13 -8.71
CA VAL A 165 -0.50 -0.87 -9.16
C VAL A 165 -1.04 -2.22 -8.76
N VAL A 166 -1.20 -3.10 -9.75
CA VAL A 166 -1.67 -4.47 -9.52
C VAL A 166 -0.63 -5.43 -10.05
N SER A 167 -0.28 -6.40 -9.25
CA SER A 167 0.59 -7.50 -9.66
C SER A 167 -0.24 -8.76 -9.89
N LEU A 168 -0.21 -9.31 -11.11
CA LEU A 168 -1.08 -10.39 -11.56
C LEU A 168 -0.39 -11.32 -12.58
N PRO A 169 0.07 -12.49 -12.18
CA PRO A 169 0.50 -12.92 -10.86
C PRO A 169 1.94 -12.53 -10.56
N ASP A 170 2.32 -12.50 -9.30
CA ASP A 170 3.70 -12.64 -8.87
C ASP A 170 4.06 -14.12 -8.77
N ILE A 171 5.23 -14.49 -9.26
CA ILE A 171 5.80 -15.83 -9.10
C ILE A 171 7.06 -15.71 -8.24
N THR A 172 7.07 -16.36 -7.11
CA THR A 172 8.20 -16.34 -6.17
C THR A 172 8.77 -17.74 -6.03
N THR A 173 10.09 -17.85 -6.06
CA THR A 173 10.79 -19.10 -5.75
C THR A 173 11.98 -18.84 -4.85
N GLY A 174 12.33 -19.82 -4.03
CA GLY A 174 13.47 -19.72 -3.13
C GLY A 174 14.09 -21.06 -2.81
N VAL A 175 15.39 -21.05 -2.56
CA VAL A 175 16.19 -22.24 -2.23
C VAL A 175 17.03 -21.97 -0.97
N ARG A 176 17.17 -22.98 -0.13
CA ARG A 176 18.11 -23.00 1.00
C ARG A 176 19.39 -23.67 0.59
N LEU A 177 20.49 -23.05 0.91
CA LEU A 177 21.85 -23.49 0.69
C LEU A 177 22.53 -23.68 2.06
N PRO A 178 22.46 -24.87 2.65
CA PRO A 178 23.09 -25.14 3.93
C PRO A 178 24.61 -25.07 3.79
N SER A 179 25.29 -24.47 4.77
CA SER A 179 26.74 -24.42 4.84
C SER A 179 27.20 -24.65 6.28
N PRO A 180 28.51 -24.98 6.51
CA PRO A 180 29.06 -25.09 7.86
C PRO A 180 28.92 -23.80 8.69
N GLN A 181 28.89 -22.64 8.05
CA GLN A 181 28.78 -21.33 8.69
C GLN A 181 27.35 -20.90 8.95
N GLY A 182 26.38 -21.56 8.32
CA GLY A 182 24.96 -21.22 8.46
C GLY A 182 24.13 -21.55 7.22
N ASP A 183 22.84 -21.35 7.33
CA ASP A 183 21.88 -21.51 6.24
C ASP A 183 21.78 -20.19 5.47
N LEU A 184 22.16 -20.19 4.20
CA LEU A 184 21.85 -19.12 3.26
C LEU A 184 20.58 -19.49 2.51
N ALA A 185 19.59 -18.61 2.46
CA ALA A 185 18.46 -18.73 1.57
C ALA A 185 18.49 -17.60 0.54
N VAL A 186 18.19 -17.96 -0.71
CA VAL A 186 18.07 -17.02 -1.82
C VAL A 186 16.70 -17.17 -2.43
N GLY A 187 16.06 -16.05 -2.73
CA GLY A 187 14.75 -16.01 -3.38
C GLY A 187 14.68 -15.01 -4.51
N VAL A 188 13.88 -15.33 -5.48
CA VAL A 188 13.57 -14.49 -6.65
C VAL A 188 12.08 -14.35 -6.77
N ARG A 189 11.59 -13.15 -7.01
CA ARG A 189 10.19 -12.87 -7.33
C ARG A 189 10.10 -12.20 -8.68
N LEU A 190 9.37 -12.83 -9.61
CA LEU A 190 8.98 -12.25 -10.88
C LEU A 190 7.62 -11.58 -10.69
N ARG A 191 7.52 -10.31 -11.03
CA ARG A 191 6.33 -9.48 -10.88
C ARG A 191 5.76 -9.09 -12.23
N ASN A 192 4.51 -9.40 -12.48
CA ASN A 192 3.78 -8.91 -13.65
C ASN A 192 2.89 -7.75 -13.21
N LEU A 193 3.35 -6.54 -13.48
CA LEU A 193 2.75 -5.33 -12.98
C LEU A 193 1.84 -4.68 -14.02
N LYS A 194 0.66 -4.28 -13.59
CA LYS A 194 -0.18 -3.33 -14.30
C LYS A 194 -0.29 -2.05 -13.48
N LEU A 195 0.02 -0.94 -14.09
CA LEU A 195 -0.10 0.38 -13.50
C LEU A 195 -1.25 1.12 -14.16
N TYR A 196 -2.10 1.68 -13.34
CA TYR A 196 -3.19 2.58 -13.72
C TYR A 196 -2.91 3.95 -13.16
N TYR A 197 -3.00 4.98 -13.97
CA TYR A 197 -2.69 6.35 -13.57
C TYR A 197 -3.71 7.33 -14.11
N THR A 198 -4.18 8.23 -13.25
CA THR A 198 -4.93 9.42 -13.66
C THR A 198 -4.52 10.63 -12.82
N HIS A 199 -4.60 11.81 -13.42
CA HIS A 199 -4.34 13.09 -12.76
C HIS A 199 -5.10 14.19 -13.48
N TYR A 200 -5.87 14.96 -12.75
CA TYR A 200 -6.56 16.13 -13.27
C TYR A 200 -6.74 17.19 -12.20
N PHE A 201 -6.94 18.43 -12.63
CA PHE A 201 -7.34 19.50 -11.77
C PHE A 201 -8.87 19.67 -11.83
N ALA A 202 -9.52 19.62 -10.68
CA ALA A 202 -10.90 20.04 -10.53
C ALA A 202 -10.91 21.54 -10.30
N GLU A 203 -11.27 22.32 -11.32
CA GLU A 203 -11.39 23.78 -11.25
C GLU A 203 -12.78 24.21 -10.78
N LYS A 204 -12.97 25.52 -10.53
CA LYS A 204 -14.24 26.08 -10.03
C LYS A 204 -15.47 25.55 -10.75
N ALA A 205 -15.46 25.56 -12.08
CA ALA A 205 -16.60 25.10 -12.87
C ALA A 205 -16.91 23.62 -12.60
N GLU A 206 -15.89 22.81 -12.38
CA GLU A 206 -16.01 21.39 -12.09
C GLU A 206 -16.38 21.14 -10.62
N LEU A 207 -15.84 21.92 -9.71
CA LEU A 207 -16.20 21.89 -8.29
C LEU A 207 -17.66 22.30 -8.08
N GLN A 208 -18.14 23.29 -8.86
CA GLN A 208 -19.54 23.71 -8.87
C GLN A 208 -20.43 22.71 -9.61
N ALA A 209 -19.95 22.15 -10.72
CA ALA A 209 -20.65 21.12 -11.50
C ALA A 209 -20.59 19.72 -10.86
N GLY A 210 -19.79 19.53 -9.83
CA GLY A 210 -19.81 18.31 -8.97
C GLY A 210 -21.18 18.00 -8.39
N GLN A 211 -22.12 18.93 -8.57
CA GLN A 211 -23.55 18.71 -8.43
C GLN A 211 -24.14 17.67 -9.38
N ASN A 212 -23.45 17.34 -10.47
CA ASN A 212 -23.93 16.39 -11.46
C ASN A 212 -23.13 15.10 -11.35
N ALA A 213 -23.65 14.10 -10.66
CA ALA A 213 -23.17 12.73 -10.65
C ALA A 213 -23.03 12.10 -12.07
N ARG A 214 -23.47 12.82 -13.12
CA ARG A 214 -23.22 12.49 -14.52
C ARG A 214 -21.76 12.29 -14.87
N ARG A 215 -20.82 12.88 -14.11
CA ARG A 215 -19.40 12.73 -14.40
C ARG A 215 -18.81 11.37 -14.02
N ALA A 216 -19.37 10.72 -13.05
CA ALA A 216 -19.00 9.34 -12.77
C ALA A 216 -19.31 8.41 -13.94
N ASP A 217 -20.49 8.62 -14.56
CA ASP A 217 -20.89 7.94 -15.79
C ASP A 217 -20.01 8.37 -16.99
N GLU A 218 -19.52 9.61 -17.01
CA GLU A 218 -18.64 10.09 -18.08
C GLU A 218 -17.20 9.57 -17.95
N LEU A 219 -16.67 9.43 -16.74
CA LEU A 219 -15.39 8.77 -16.47
C LEU A 219 -15.45 7.29 -16.88
N ASP A 220 -16.58 6.61 -16.57
CA ASP A 220 -16.82 5.22 -16.96
C ASP A 220 -17.01 5.05 -18.49
N ARG A 221 -17.63 6.03 -19.15
CA ARG A 221 -17.90 5.98 -20.60
C ARG A 221 -16.70 6.36 -21.47
N ARG A 222 -15.81 7.21 -21.00
CA ARG A 222 -14.75 7.75 -21.85
C ARG A 222 -13.51 6.91 -21.92
N ASN A 223 -13.27 5.96 -21.02
CA ASN A 223 -12.09 5.09 -21.02
C ASN A 223 -10.75 5.83 -21.30
N ARG A 224 -10.76 7.18 -21.21
CA ARG A 224 -9.68 8.05 -21.68
C ARG A 224 -8.99 8.82 -20.57
N ASP A 225 -9.53 8.78 -19.35
CA ASP A 225 -9.02 9.59 -18.25
C ASP A 225 -8.00 8.84 -17.37
N TYR A 226 -7.67 7.60 -17.68
CA TYR A 226 -6.57 6.88 -17.06
C TYR A 226 -5.63 6.28 -18.10
N LEU A 227 -4.36 6.21 -17.74
CA LEU A 227 -3.32 5.55 -18.52
C LEU A 227 -3.07 4.17 -17.93
N GLU A 228 -2.96 3.16 -18.78
CA GLU A 228 -2.65 1.79 -18.38
C GLU A 228 -1.27 1.40 -18.93
N PHE A 229 -0.43 0.85 -18.08
CA PHE A 229 0.89 0.34 -18.44
C PHE A 229 1.07 -1.06 -17.88
N SER A 230 1.76 -1.90 -18.62
CA SER A 230 2.17 -3.22 -18.15
C SER A 230 3.69 -3.32 -18.21
N ALA A 231 4.27 -3.90 -17.18
CA ALA A 231 5.70 -4.16 -17.13
C ALA A 231 6.02 -5.35 -16.24
N THR A 232 7.19 -5.92 -16.45
CA THR A 232 7.73 -7.00 -15.62
C THR A 232 8.90 -6.48 -14.81
N GLY A 233 8.93 -6.84 -13.54
CA GLY A 233 10.03 -6.56 -12.60
C GLY A 233 10.55 -7.83 -11.96
N ILE A 234 11.75 -7.77 -11.41
CA ILE A 234 12.34 -8.87 -10.64
C ILE A 234 12.85 -8.31 -9.32
N ASP A 235 12.49 -8.99 -8.23
CA ASP A 235 13.05 -8.73 -6.91
C ASP A 235 13.96 -9.90 -6.50
N LEU A 236 15.00 -9.58 -5.73
CA LEU A 236 15.91 -10.57 -5.14
C LEU A 236 15.84 -10.47 -3.62
N GLY A 237 15.87 -11.63 -2.97
CA GLY A 237 15.93 -11.73 -1.51
C GLY A 237 17.04 -12.65 -1.06
N PHE A 238 17.63 -12.30 0.08
CA PHE A 238 18.65 -13.08 0.75
C PHE A 238 18.33 -13.16 2.24
N LEU A 239 18.56 -14.32 2.82
CA LEU A 239 18.53 -14.55 4.26
C LEU A 239 19.74 -15.35 4.65
N TRP A 240 20.36 -14.96 5.73
CA TRP A 240 21.45 -15.72 6.33
C TRP A 240 21.18 -15.95 7.81
N ARG A 241 21.36 -17.20 8.22
CA ARG A 241 21.12 -17.68 9.56
C ARG A 241 22.34 -18.50 10.00
N PRO A 242 23.19 -17.98 10.92
CA PRO A 242 24.44 -18.66 11.30
C PRO A 242 24.21 -20.00 11.97
N THR A 243 25.16 -20.90 11.81
CA THR A 243 25.21 -22.18 12.53
C THR A 243 25.62 -21.95 13.98
N GLY A 244 25.00 -22.67 14.92
CA GLY A 244 25.35 -22.57 16.35
C GLY A 244 24.46 -21.58 17.09
N ASP A 245 24.49 -20.32 16.75
CA ASP A 245 23.55 -19.34 17.29
C ASP A 245 22.41 -19.05 16.28
N LYS A 246 21.30 -19.76 16.45
CA LYS A 246 20.12 -19.60 15.59
C LYS A 246 19.18 -18.49 16.07
N THR A 247 19.62 -17.67 17.00
CA THR A 247 18.78 -16.64 17.60
C THR A 247 18.58 -15.45 16.68
N TYR A 248 19.47 -15.24 15.70
CA TYR A 248 19.32 -14.13 14.76
C TYR A 248 19.31 -14.56 13.29
N THR A 249 18.67 -13.74 12.48
CA THR A 249 18.59 -13.87 11.02
C THR A 249 18.90 -12.52 10.40
N LEU A 250 19.74 -12.48 9.38
CA LEU A 250 20.01 -11.29 8.58
C LEU A 250 19.28 -11.38 7.25
N ALA A 251 18.82 -10.26 6.75
CA ALA A 251 18.13 -10.14 5.48
C ALA A 251 18.71 -9.04 4.60
N LEU A 252 18.74 -9.29 3.31
CA LEU A 252 18.95 -8.28 2.27
C LEU A 252 17.89 -8.48 1.19
N VAL A 253 17.25 -7.40 0.75
CA VAL A 253 16.30 -7.41 -0.35
C VAL A 253 16.68 -6.33 -1.36
N VAL A 254 16.70 -6.70 -2.62
CA VAL A 254 16.85 -5.78 -3.74
C VAL A 254 15.50 -5.77 -4.47
N GLU A 255 14.66 -4.82 -4.12
CA GLU A 255 13.39 -4.61 -4.80
C GLU A 255 13.65 -3.98 -6.16
N ASN A 256 12.91 -4.42 -7.18
CA ASN A 256 13.09 -4.00 -8.57
C ASN A 256 14.55 -4.14 -9.03
N PHE A 257 15.21 -5.26 -8.73
CA PHE A 257 16.55 -5.58 -9.25
C PHE A 257 16.58 -5.43 -10.76
N VAL A 258 15.56 -5.95 -11.45
CA VAL A 258 15.20 -5.55 -12.81
C VAL A 258 14.05 -4.56 -12.70
N GLU A 259 14.37 -3.28 -12.95
CA GLU A 259 13.38 -2.21 -12.87
C GLU A 259 12.29 -2.40 -13.94
N PRO A 260 11.00 -2.40 -13.54
CA PRO A 260 9.92 -2.38 -14.51
C PRO A 260 10.05 -1.17 -15.44
N ASN A 261 10.01 -1.41 -16.76
CA ASN A 261 10.14 -0.34 -17.73
C ASN A 261 8.83 0.45 -17.90
N ILE A 262 8.45 1.15 -16.82
CA ILE A 262 7.29 2.04 -16.84
C ILE A 262 7.82 3.48 -16.87
N ARG A 263 7.94 4.03 -18.07
CA ARG A 263 8.30 5.42 -18.30
C ARG A 263 7.23 6.03 -19.18
N PHE A 264 6.59 7.07 -18.72
CA PHE A 264 5.61 7.77 -19.54
C PHE A 264 5.58 9.26 -19.21
N GLN A 265 5.13 10.01 -20.20
CA GLN A 265 4.67 11.38 -20.03
C GLN A 265 3.16 11.35 -20.03
N ALA A 266 2.55 11.83 -18.97
CA ALA A 266 1.12 12.05 -18.92
C ALA A 266 0.85 13.54 -19.08
N THR A 267 -0.07 13.88 -19.95
CA THR A 267 -0.59 15.24 -20.05
C THR A 267 -1.95 15.27 -19.37
N ASN A 268 -2.10 16.11 -18.35
CA ASN A 268 -3.40 16.29 -17.71
C ASN A 268 -4.33 17.12 -18.60
N ARG A 269 -5.59 17.31 -18.18
CA ARG A 269 -6.58 18.14 -18.90
C ARG A 269 -6.15 19.59 -19.09
N ASN A 270 -5.24 20.08 -18.27
CA ASN A 270 -4.71 21.44 -18.29
C ASN A 270 -3.46 21.55 -19.17
N GLY A 271 -3.09 20.50 -19.91
CA GLY A 271 -1.93 20.51 -20.79
C GLY A 271 -0.58 20.39 -20.08
N GLN A 272 -0.56 20.15 -18.76
CA GLN A 272 0.70 19.96 -18.01
C GLN A 272 1.26 18.57 -18.25
N ILE A 273 2.56 18.49 -18.45
CA ILE A 273 3.28 17.26 -18.72
C ILE A 273 3.90 16.74 -17.41
N PHE A 274 3.61 15.50 -17.09
CA PHE A 274 4.20 14.79 -15.95
C PHE A 274 5.07 13.65 -16.45
N ASN A 275 6.30 13.62 -15.97
CA ASN A 275 7.21 12.51 -16.19
C ASN A 275 7.11 11.55 -15.00
N PHE A 276 6.90 10.27 -15.29
CA PHE A 276 6.67 9.27 -14.27
C PHE A 276 7.64 8.08 -14.40
N LYS A 277 8.40 7.81 -13.35
CA LYS A 277 9.21 6.59 -13.19
C LYS A 277 9.01 6.05 -11.78
N PRO A 278 7.89 5.35 -11.49
CA PRO A 278 7.49 5.05 -10.13
C PRO A 278 8.26 3.91 -9.46
N LEU A 279 8.76 2.96 -10.22
CA LEU A 279 9.30 1.71 -9.70
C LEU A 279 10.81 1.63 -9.92
N LYS A 280 11.56 2.30 -9.06
CA LYS A 280 13.02 2.28 -9.06
C LYS A 280 13.53 1.12 -8.21
N ARG A 281 14.78 0.73 -8.44
CA ARG A 281 15.50 -0.20 -7.59
C ARG A 281 15.65 0.36 -6.18
N ALA A 282 15.31 -0.46 -5.18
CA ALA A 282 15.50 -0.13 -3.77
C ALA A 282 16.26 -1.24 -3.05
N TYR A 283 17.02 -0.88 -2.04
CA TYR A 283 17.79 -1.79 -1.22
C TYR A 283 17.27 -1.75 0.20
N HIS A 284 17.01 -2.91 0.76
CA HIS A 284 16.52 -3.06 2.12
C HIS A 284 17.38 -4.06 2.87
N ALA A 285 17.63 -3.80 4.15
CA ALA A 285 18.31 -4.73 5.03
C ALA A 285 17.51 -4.92 6.31
N GLY A 286 17.58 -6.11 6.90
CA GLY A 286 16.85 -6.40 8.12
C GLY A 286 17.60 -7.36 9.03
N VAL A 287 17.27 -7.28 10.31
CA VAL A 287 17.73 -8.21 11.34
C VAL A 287 16.53 -8.67 12.14
N ALA A 288 16.40 -9.96 12.40
CA ALA A 288 15.45 -10.51 13.35
C ALA A 288 16.19 -11.32 14.41
N ILE A 289 15.82 -11.13 15.68
CA ILE A 289 16.36 -11.84 16.83
C ILE A 289 15.22 -12.60 17.50
N GLU A 290 15.35 -13.92 17.56
CA GLU A 290 14.39 -14.80 18.22
C GLU A 290 14.92 -15.18 19.60
N LEU A 291 14.18 -14.81 20.65
CA LEU A 291 14.51 -15.13 22.02
C LEU A 291 13.84 -16.44 22.46
N GLU A 292 14.46 -17.16 23.39
CA GLU A 292 13.94 -18.42 23.93
C GLU A 292 12.54 -18.30 24.58
N THR A 293 12.23 -17.12 25.10
CA THR A 293 10.91 -16.77 25.67
C THR A 293 9.79 -16.73 24.64
N GLY A 294 10.08 -17.02 23.36
CA GLY A 294 9.09 -16.87 22.28
C GLY A 294 8.94 -15.44 21.76
N SER A 295 9.72 -14.51 22.30
CA SER A 295 9.77 -13.14 21.81
C SER A 295 10.54 -13.05 20.49
N LEU A 296 10.25 -12.01 19.72
CA LEU A 296 10.90 -11.66 18.47
C LEU A 296 11.13 -10.15 18.43
N ILE A 297 12.35 -9.76 18.10
CA ILE A 297 12.72 -8.37 17.81
C ILE A 297 13.11 -8.32 16.34
N ALA A 298 12.61 -7.33 15.60
CA ALA A 298 12.96 -7.09 14.21
C ALA A 298 13.35 -5.63 14.00
N VAL A 299 14.36 -5.39 13.19
CA VAL A 299 14.82 -4.07 12.77
C VAL A 299 15.04 -4.11 11.27
N ASP A 300 14.39 -3.22 10.54
CA ASP A 300 14.53 -3.09 9.10
C ASP A 300 14.96 -1.67 8.72
N PHE A 301 15.85 -1.60 7.73
CA PHE A 301 16.27 -0.40 7.03
C PHE A 301 15.72 -0.47 5.61
N ILE A 302 14.77 0.39 5.29
CA ILE A 302 14.06 0.40 4.02
C ILE A 302 14.61 1.52 3.14
N ASP A 303 14.81 1.21 1.84
CA ASP A 303 15.35 2.12 0.83
C ASP A 303 16.69 2.77 1.25
N ILE A 304 17.66 1.93 1.56
CA ILE A 304 19.03 2.35 1.88
C ILE A 304 19.61 3.05 0.65
N GLY A 305 19.92 4.33 0.79
CA GLY A 305 20.38 5.18 -0.33
C GLY A 305 19.31 6.10 -0.89
N ASN A 306 18.05 6.04 -0.42
CA ASN A 306 16.96 6.94 -0.79
C ASN A 306 16.66 6.94 -2.31
N ASN A 307 16.73 5.79 -2.95
CA ASN A 307 16.57 5.65 -4.40
C ASN A 307 15.11 5.86 -4.85
N VAL A 308 14.17 5.46 -4.01
CA VAL A 308 12.73 5.56 -4.27
C VAL A 308 12.13 6.77 -3.57
N GLY A 309 12.61 7.05 -2.36
CA GLY A 309 12.14 8.17 -1.55
C GLY A 309 13.06 8.39 -0.35
N LYS A 310 12.58 9.02 0.69
CA LYS A 310 13.29 9.11 1.95
C LYS A 310 13.28 7.73 2.61
N GLY A 311 14.45 7.21 2.95
CA GLY A 311 14.60 5.93 3.65
C GLY A 311 13.81 5.88 4.97
N GLU A 312 13.57 4.67 5.46
CA GLU A 312 12.77 4.43 6.66
C GLU A 312 13.44 3.41 7.56
N ILE A 313 13.37 3.62 8.86
CA ILE A 313 13.74 2.65 9.89
C ILE A 313 12.46 2.11 10.50
N ARG A 314 12.39 0.79 10.61
CA ARG A 314 11.26 0.06 11.21
C ARG A 314 11.76 -0.79 12.36
N LEU A 315 11.07 -0.72 13.48
CA LEU A 315 11.36 -1.49 14.69
C LEU A 315 10.11 -2.29 15.04
N GLY A 316 10.26 -3.55 15.35
CA GLY A 316 9.16 -4.45 15.69
C GLY A 316 9.50 -5.35 16.87
N TYR A 317 8.51 -5.57 17.73
CA TYR A 317 8.54 -6.54 18.80
C TYR A 317 7.28 -7.41 18.76
N GLU A 318 7.45 -8.71 18.92
CA GLU A 318 6.36 -9.67 19.11
C GLU A 318 6.63 -10.52 20.35
N GLN A 319 5.61 -10.67 21.17
CA GLN A 319 5.56 -11.65 22.25
C GLN A 319 4.49 -12.68 21.95
N ARG A 320 4.86 -13.97 21.95
CA ARG A 320 3.91 -15.08 21.87
C ARG A 320 3.58 -15.64 23.22
N LEU A 321 2.27 -15.80 23.46
CA LEU A 321 1.68 -16.40 24.64
C LEU A 321 0.75 -17.53 24.16
N GLY A 322 1.32 -18.69 23.87
CA GLY A 322 0.61 -19.82 23.26
C GLY A 322 0.04 -19.46 21.87
N ARG A 323 -1.28 -19.39 21.74
CA ARG A 323 -1.97 -19.07 20.48
C ARG A 323 -2.17 -17.56 20.26
N ILE A 324 -1.79 -16.74 21.23
CA ILE A 324 -1.90 -15.28 21.16
C ILE A 324 -0.53 -14.71 20.81
N ALA A 325 -0.50 -13.71 19.94
CA ALA A 325 0.68 -12.92 19.65
C ALA A 325 0.38 -11.44 19.89
N LEU A 326 1.09 -10.82 20.80
CA LEU A 326 1.04 -9.38 21.04
C LEU A 326 2.20 -8.72 20.30
N ARG A 327 1.94 -7.62 19.64
CA ARG A 327 2.92 -6.92 18.81
C ARG A 327 2.90 -5.43 19.11
N THR A 328 4.07 -4.83 19.02
CA THR A 328 4.24 -3.39 18.98
C THR A 328 5.40 -3.05 18.07
N GLY A 329 5.40 -1.84 17.54
CA GLY A 329 6.47 -1.40 16.67
C GLY A 329 6.47 0.10 16.48
N TYR A 330 7.48 0.54 15.74
CA TYR A 330 7.65 1.92 15.35
C TYR A 330 8.23 2.00 13.96
N ALA A 331 7.72 2.88 13.14
CA ALA A 331 8.29 3.22 11.86
C ALA A 331 8.50 4.73 11.77
N SER A 332 9.65 5.15 11.27
CA SER A 332 10.01 6.57 11.24
C SER A 332 9.07 7.44 10.38
N LYS A 333 8.31 6.82 9.46
CA LYS A 333 7.31 7.50 8.62
C LYS A 333 5.87 7.40 9.15
N THR A 334 5.55 6.32 9.84
CA THR A 334 4.15 5.99 10.20
C THR A 334 3.87 6.02 11.69
N GLY A 335 4.91 6.22 12.53
CA GLY A 335 4.75 6.31 13.97
C GLY A 335 4.62 4.96 14.66
N TRP A 336 3.95 4.94 15.81
CA TRP A 336 3.73 3.77 16.65
C TRP A 336 2.66 2.85 16.09
N THR A 337 2.85 1.54 16.32
CA THR A 337 1.92 0.50 15.91
C THR A 337 1.68 -0.49 17.04
N ALA A 338 0.51 -1.12 17.01
CA ALA A 338 0.14 -2.22 17.89
C ALA A 338 -0.52 -3.33 17.09
N GLY A 339 -0.40 -4.58 17.55
CA GLY A 339 -0.98 -5.72 16.86
C GLY A 339 -1.37 -6.86 17.80
N LEU A 340 -2.40 -7.59 17.39
CA LEU A 340 -2.90 -8.78 18.06
C LEU A 340 -3.06 -9.92 17.06
N GLY A 341 -2.55 -11.09 17.39
CA GLY A 341 -2.75 -12.32 16.60
C GLY A 341 -3.41 -13.41 17.45
N ILE A 342 -4.42 -14.07 16.91
CA ILE A 342 -5.10 -15.18 17.56
C ILE A 342 -5.43 -16.25 16.52
N GLY A 343 -4.85 -17.45 16.64
CA GLY A 343 -5.22 -18.62 15.83
C GLY A 343 -5.19 -18.38 14.31
N GLY A 344 -4.23 -17.61 13.81
CA GLY A 344 -4.12 -17.27 12.38
C GLY A 344 -4.79 -15.96 11.97
N PHE A 345 -5.70 -15.41 12.77
CA PHE A 345 -6.18 -14.04 12.60
C PHE A 345 -5.18 -13.04 13.15
N ASN A 346 -4.98 -11.95 12.43
CA ASN A 346 -4.14 -10.86 12.86
C ASN A 346 -4.87 -9.53 12.66
N LEU A 347 -4.76 -8.69 13.67
CA LEU A 347 -5.27 -7.34 13.69
C LEU A 347 -4.10 -6.41 14.01
N ALA A 348 -3.97 -5.31 13.29
CA ALA A 348 -3.01 -4.28 13.59
C ALA A 348 -3.65 -2.89 13.54
N TYR A 349 -3.07 -1.98 14.30
CA TYR A 349 -3.43 -0.58 14.37
C TYR A 349 -2.15 0.27 14.31
N SER A 350 -2.23 1.41 13.65
CA SER A 350 -1.20 2.45 13.73
C SER A 350 -1.83 3.84 13.64
N ASP A 351 -1.07 4.88 13.98
CA ASP A 351 -1.51 6.27 13.88
C ASP A 351 -1.90 6.67 12.45
N THR A 352 -1.32 6.00 11.46
CA THR A 352 -1.56 6.27 10.03
C THR A 352 -2.38 5.20 9.32
N LEU A 353 -2.48 3.98 9.92
CA LEU A 353 -3.21 2.82 9.40
C LEU A 353 -4.22 2.37 10.46
N PRO A 354 -5.44 2.90 10.47
CA PRO A 354 -6.33 2.73 11.61
C PRO A 354 -6.75 1.27 11.87
N VAL A 355 -6.82 0.41 10.85
CA VAL A 355 -7.08 -1.03 11.06
C VAL A 355 -6.54 -1.86 9.91
N VAL A 356 -5.77 -2.88 10.22
CA VAL A 356 -5.27 -3.89 9.28
C VAL A 356 -5.71 -5.27 9.76
N VAL A 357 -6.39 -6.02 8.92
CA VAL A 357 -6.87 -7.38 9.24
C VAL A 357 -6.31 -8.37 8.26
N SER A 358 -5.76 -9.48 8.73
CA SER A 358 -5.38 -10.61 7.88
C SER A 358 -5.68 -11.96 8.51
N ARG A 359 -5.82 -12.97 7.68
CA ARG A 359 -5.96 -14.36 8.07
C ARG A 359 -5.03 -15.24 7.26
N THR A 360 -4.24 -16.05 7.94
CA THR A 360 -3.42 -17.09 7.33
C THR A 360 -4.05 -18.46 7.60
N LEU A 361 -4.36 -19.20 6.57
CA LEU A 361 -4.81 -20.59 6.64
C LEU A 361 -3.62 -21.50 6.36
N ASN A 362 -3.42 -22.49 7.23
CA ASN A 362 -2.42 -23.55 7.04
C ASN A 362 -3.18 -24.86 6.82
N PHE A 363 -2.92 -25.51 5.73
CA PHE A 363 -3.43 -26.83 5.41
C PHE A 363 -2.28 -27.84 5.39
#